data_1b5044f87995cc499a7ef505e86761dd
#
_entry.id   1b5044f87995cc499a7ef505e86761dd
#
_cell.length_a   1.000
_cell.length_b   1.000
_cell.length_c   1.000
_cell.angle_alpha   90.00
_cell.angle_beta   90.00
_cell.angle_gamma   90.00
#
_symmetry.space_group_name_H-M   'P 1'
#
loop_
_entity.id
_entity.type
_entity.pdbx_description
1 polymer ?
#
loop_
_entity_poly.entity_id
_entity_poly.type
_entity_poly.pdbx_seq_one_letter_code
_entity_poly.pdbx_strand_id
1 'polypeptide(L)'
;VRLVHLADLHLGFRQYHRLTPDGINQREADVALVFRRAMERVIALRPDVVLIVGDVFHSVRPMNAAIIEAFVQLQTLRLALPETEVVIVAGNHDRPRATETGSILELFSCIDERVHVVAAGYKSITLASCDMSVLAVPDLPAGAPWPEFEPDTRRAYNVVALHGEVEGMLPPNLAYPDRPIRPIPIDVIGPERWNYVALGHYHVHKKMAPNMYYCGSLEYLPPNMWSEMHEERATGVPGKGFIEYDLDGGTHRFHPIA
;
A
#
# COMPACT_ATOMS: atom_id res chain seq x y z
N VAL A 1 -18.86 -4.00 5.67
CA VAL A 1 -17.81 -4.42 4.72
C VAL A 1 -16.44 -4.19 5.37
N ARG A 2 -15.66 -5.27 5.46
CA ARG A 2 -14.32 -5.27 6.06
C ARG A 2 -13.25 -5.08 4.99
N LEU A 3 -12.43 -4.07 5.19
CA LEU A 3 -11.31 -3.74 4.32
C LEU A 3 -9.99 -3.93 5.09
N VAL A 4 -8.98 -4.49 4.41
CA VAL A 4 -7.59 -4.50 4.89
C VAL A 4 -6.76 -3.61 3.98
N HIS A 5 -5.91 -2.76 4.59
CA HIS A 5 -5.03 -1.84 3.89
C HIS A 5 -3.57 -2.10 4.28
N LEU A 6 -2.78 -2.51 3.29
CA LEU A 6 -1.32 -2.65 3.35
C LEU A 6 -0.69 -1.63 2.41
N ALA A 7 0.53 -1.19 2.72
CA ALA A 7 1.33 -0.33 1.84
C ALA A 7 2.82 -0.56 2.09
N ASP A 8 3.66 -0.07 1.19
CA ASP A 8 5.11 0.05 1.39
C ASP A 8 5.76 -1.28 1.83
N LEU A 9 5.47 -2.36 1.09
CA LEU A 9 5.94 -3.73 1.38
C LEU A 9 7.44 -3.88 1.11
N HIS A 10 7.96 -3.20 0.09
CA HIS A 10 9.35 -3.17 -0.34
C HIS A 10 10.01 -4.55 -0.42
N LEU A 11 9.33 -5.54 -0.96
CA LEU A 11 9.90 -6.87 -1.18
C LEU A 11 11.19 -6.79 -1.99
N GLY A 12 12.20 -7.52 -1.55
CA GLY A 12 13.53 -7.48 -2.15
C GLY A 12 14.43 -6.35 -1.60
N PHE A 13 14.02 -5.64 -0.54
CA PHE A 13 14.88 -4.67 0.15
C PHE A 13 16.14 -5.33 0.70
N ARG A 14 17.30 -4.76 0.39
CA ARG A 14 18.62 -5.24 0.81
C ARG A 14 19.42 -4.14 1.46
N GLN A 15 20.00 -4.45 2.60
CA GLN A 15 20.89 -3.55 3.31
C GLN A 15 21.90 -4.33 4.16
N TYR A 16 23.06 -3.74 4.37
CA TYR A 16 24.16 -4.38 5.09
C TYR A 16 24.67 -5.66 4.40
N HIS A 17 25.74 -6.25 4.95
CA HIS A 17 26.41 -7.43 4.37
C HIS A 17 26.09 -8.73 5.11
N ARG A 18 25.17 -8.70 6.08
CA ARG A 18 24.76 -9.89 6.82
C ARG A 18 23.94 -10.82 5.92
N LEU A 19 24.33 -12.07 5.90
CA LEU A 19 23.63 -13.12 5.17
C LEU A 19 22.99 -14.12 6.15
N THR A 20 21.89 -14.72 5.71
CA THR A 20 21.33 -15.93 6.33
C THR A 20 22.24 -17.13 6.09
N PRO A 21 22.03 -18.27 6.77
CA PRO A 21 22.77 -19.51 6.48
C PRO A 21 22.70 -19.95 5.00
N ASP A 22 21.60 -19.63 4.31
CA ASP A 22 21.36 -19.97 2.90
C ASP A 22 21.95 -18.93 1.93
N GLY A 23 22.68 -17.94 2.42
CA GLY A 23 23.34 -16.92 1.61
C GLY A 23 22.44 -15.78 1.11
N ILE A 24 21.22 -15.66 1.65
CA ILE A 24 20.29 -14.56 1.33
C ILE A 24 20.64 -13.34 2.20
N ASN A 25 20.50 -12.13 1.66
CA ASN A 25 20.63 -10.93 2.48
C ASN A 25 19.63 -10.96 3.65
N GLN A 26 20.10 -10.70 4.87
CA GLN A 26 19.28 -10.83 6.07
C GLN A 26 18.06 -9.91 6.02
N ARG A 27 18.19 -8.66 5.53
CA ARG A 27 17.07 -7.71 5.44
C ARG A 27 16.04 -8.14 4.42
N GLU A 28 16.46 -8.72 3.30
CA GLU A 28 15.54 -9.30 2.31
C GLU A 28 14.72 -10.45 2.92
N ALA A 29 15.38 -11.31 3.68
CA ALA A 29 14.71 -12.42 4.38
C ALA A 29 13.73 -11.91 5.47
N ASP A 30 14.11 -10.86 6.23
CA ASP A 30 13.27 -10.26 7.26
C ASP A 30 11.98 -9.67 6.63
N VAL A 31 12.11 -8.87 5.56
CA VAL A 31 10.96 -8.28 4.86
C VAL A 31 10.02 -9.36 4.31
N ALA A 32 10.58 -10.41 3.69
CA ALA A 32 9.78 -11.53 3.18
C ALA A 32 9.05 -12.27 4.32
N LEU A 33 9.70 -12.48 5.46
CA LEU A 33 9.10 -13.14 6.63
C LEU A 33 7.94 -12.32 7.20
N VAL A 34 8.13 -11.01 7.38
CA VAL A 34 7.11 -10.11 7.91
C VAL A 34 5.90 -10.04 6.96
N PHE A 35 6.15 -9.99 5.65
CA PHE A 35 5.08 -10.04 4.65
C PHE A 35 4.26 -11.34 4.72
N ARG A 36 4.89 -12.51 4.85
CA ARG A 36 4.17 -13.79 5.05
C ARG A 36 3.29 -13.75 6.29
N ARG A 37 3.83 -13.29 7.42
CA ARG A 37 3.05 -13.16 8.67
C ARG A 37 1.87 -12.21 8.53
N ALA A 38 2.05 -11.11 7.80
CA ALA A 38 0.96 -10.18 7.50
C ALA A 38 -0.13 -10.87 6.67
N MET A 39 0.25 -11.58 5.60
CA MET A 39 -0.71 -12.29 4.74
C MET A 39 -1.45 -13.41 5.48
N GLU A 40 -0.79 -14.17 6.36
CA GLU A 40 -1.43 -15.16 7.23
C GLU A 40 -2.51 -14.51 8.11
N ARG A 41 -2.22 -13.34 8.70
CA ARG A 41 -3.20 -12.58 9.49
C ARG A 41 -4.34 -12.03 8.65
N VAL A 42 -4.04 -11.50 7.46
CA VAL A 42 -5.06 -11.02 6.50
C VAL A 42 -6.02 -12.16 6.14
N ILE A 43 -5.50 -13.35 5.85
CA ILE A 43 -6.33 -14.53 5.57
C ILE A 43 -7.22 -14.89 6.78
N ALA A 44 -6.67 -14.85 7.99
CA ALA A 44 -7.43 -15.14 9.21
C ALA A 44 -8.54 -14.11 9.47
N LEU A 45 -8.36 -12.84 9.08
CA LEU A 45 -9.37 -11.79 9.21
C LEU A 45 -10.52 -11.95 8.21
N ARG A 46 -10.32 -12.65 7.09
CA ARG A 46 -11.32 -12.86 6.03
C ARG A 46 -11.96 -11.54 5.56
N PRO A 47 -11.17 -10.57 5.07
CA PRO A 47 -11.71 -9.30 4.59
C PRO A 47 -12.48 -9.48 3.28
N ASP A 48 -13.42 -8.57 3.01
CA ASP A 48 -14.10 -8.46 1.73
C ASP A 48 -13.17 -7.86 0.66
N VAL A 49 -12.30 -6.92 1.08
CA VAL A 49 -11.37 -6.22 0.19
C VAL A 49 -9.98 -6.13 0.83
N VAL A 50 -8.94 -6.37 0.04
CA VAL A 50 -7.53 -6.10 0.39
C VAL A 50 -6.99 -5.03 -0.55
N LEU A 51 -6.52 -3.93 0.01
CA LEU A 51 -5.79 -2.87 -0.69
C LEU A 51 -4.29 -3.01 -0.43
N ILE A 52 -3.48 -3.01 -1.48
CA ILE A 52 -2.02 -2.89 -1.41
C ILE A 52 -1.65 -1.59 -2.11
N VAL A 53 -1.32 -0.57 -1.31
CA VAL A 53 -1.24 0.81 -1.77
C VAL A 53 0.20 1.24 -1.99
N GLY A 54 0.81 0.68 -3.03
CA GLY A 54 2.10 1.05 -3.57
C GLY A 54 3.31 0.43 -2.87
N ASP A 55 4.43 0.57 -3.55
CA ASP A 55 5.77 0.10 -3.16
C ASP A 55 5.76 -1.39 -2.74
N VAL A 56 5.16 -2.22 -3.61
CA VAL A 56 5.17 -3.68 -3.44
C VAL A 56 6.60 -4.20 -3.47
N PHE A 57 7.39 -3.69 -4.42
CA PHE A 57 8.81 -4.02 -4.54
C PHE A 57 9.69 -2.83 -4.17
N HIS A 58 10.88 -3.12 -3.66
CA HIS A 58 11.88 -2.08 -3.35
C HIS A 58 12.56 -1.51 -4.60
N SER A 59 12.44 -2.16 -5.74
CA SER A 59 13.08 -1.76 -6.99
C SER A 59 12.18 -2.08 -8.18
N VAL A 60 12.19 -1.20 -9.17
CA VAL A 60 11.49 -1.38 -10.46
C VAL A 60 11.83 -2.71 -11.16
N ARG A 61 13.03 -3.25 -10.89
CA ARG A 61 13.49 -4.57 -11.36
C ARG A 61 13.80 -5.45 -10.16
N PRO A 62 12.77 -6.01 -9.51
CA PRO A 62 12.96 -6.82 -8.33
C PRO A 62 13.68 -8.14 -8.67
N MET A 63 14.33 -8.72 -7.67
CA MET A 63 14.92 -10.05 -7.76
C MET A 63 13.81 -11.10 -7.92
N ASN A 64 14.10 -12.18 -8.64
CA ASN A 64 13.14 -13.27 -8.84
C ASN A 64 12.57 -13.81 -7.52
N ALA A 65 13.38 -13.88 -6.47
CA ALA A 65 12.92 -14.34 -5.16
C ALA A 65 11.79 -13.45 -4.59
N ALA A 66 11.90 -12.13 -4.74
CA ALA A 66 10.87 -11.20 -4.30
C ALA A 66 9.58 -11.33 -5.14
N ILE A 67 9.71 -11.51 -6.46
CA ILE A 67 8.57 -11.72 -7.37
C ILE A 67 7.84 -13.01 -7.00
N ILE A 68 8.59 -14.10 -6.81
CA ILE A 68 8.02 -15.41 -6.45
C ILE A 68 7.33 -15.33 -5.09
N GLU A 69 7.93 -14.66 -4.10
CA GLU A 69 7.33 -14.47 -2.78
C GLU A 69 5.99 -13.73 -2.87
N ALA A 70 5.94 -12.59 -3.58
CA ALA A 70 4.72 -11.82 -3.77
C ALA A 70 3.63 -12.65 -4.47
N PHE A 71 4.01 -13.37 -5.54
CA PHE A 71 3.09 -14.21 -6.31
C PHE A 71 2.50 -15.33 -5.44
N VAL A 72 3.35 -16.06 -4.71
CA VAL A 72 2.92 -17.18 -3.86
C VAL A 72 1.96 -16.70 -2.75
N GLN A 73 2.25 -15.56 -2.11
CA GLN A 73 1.39 -15.03 -1.05
C GLN A 73 0.04 -14.56 -1.60
N LEU A 74 0.02 -13.87 -2.74
CA LEU A 74 -1.23 -13.45 -3.39
C LEU A 74 -2.05 -14.65 -3.88
N GLN A 75 -1.41 -15.65 -4.46
CA GLN A 75 -2.08 -16.89 -4.87
C GLN A 75 -2.66 -17.62 -3.65
N THR A 76 -1.92 -17.70 -2.55
CA THR A 76 -2.38 -18.33 -1.31
C THR A 76 -3.60 -17.60 -0.74
N LEU A 77 -3.60 -16.26 -0.74
CA LEU A 77 -4.75 -15.46 -0.36
C LEU A 77 -5.97 -15.78 -1.24
N ARG A 78 -5.79 -15.80 -2.57
CA ARG A 78 -6.89 -16.08 -3.50
C ARG A 78 -7.48 -17.48 -3.32
N LEU A 79 -6.63 -18.50 -3.11
CA LEU A 79 -7.08 -19.87 -2.85
C LEU A 79 -7.83 -19.99 -1.51
N ALA A 80 -7.37 -19.28 -0.49
CA ALA A 80 -8.00 -19.30 0.84
C ALA A 80 -9.30 -18.48 0.89
N LEU A 81 -9.38 -17.39 0.16
CA LEU A 81 -10.49 -16.42 0.18
C LEU A 81 -10.94 -16.08 -1.26
N PRO A 82 -11.64 -16.99 -1.93
CA PRO A 82 -12.01 -16.81 -3.35
C PRO A 82 -12.96 -15.65 -3.61
N GLU A 83 -13.68 -15.15 -2.61
CA GLU A 83 -14.61 -14.02 -2.75
C GLU A 83 -13.97 -12.65 -2.45
N THR A 84 -12.78 -12.62 -1.85
CA THR A 84 -12.09 -11.37 -1.49
C THR A 84 -11.59 -10.65 -2.74
N GLU A 85 -11.87 -9.38 -2.89
CA GLU A 85 -11.31 -8.53 -3.93
C GLU A 85 -9.93 -8.02 -3.52
N VAL A 86 -8.99 -7.95 -4.45
CA VAL A 86 -7.64 -7.42 -4.21
C VAL A 86 -7.37 -6.27 -5.16
N VAL A 87 -7.02 -5.10 -4.63
CA VAL A 87 -6.62 -3.94 -5.44
C VAL A 87 -5.17 -3.59 -5.13
N ILE A 88 -4.34 -3.59 -6.15
CA ILE A 88 -2.90 -3.28 -6.07
C ILE A 88 -2.65 -1.99 -6.86
N VAL A 89 -2.06 -1.01 -6.19
CA VAL A 89 -1.67 0.26 -6.79
C VAL A 89 -0.16 0.34 -6.83
N ALA A 90 0.44 0.84 -7.90
CA ALA A 90 1.89 1.00 -7.98
C ALA A 90 2.38 2.20 -7.17
N GLY A 91 3.49 2.04 -6.45
CA GLY A 91 4.23 3.12 -5.83
C GLY A 91 5.36 3.65 -6.72
N ASN A 92 6.13 4.61 -6.20
CA ASN A 92 7.26 5.18 -6.93
C ASN A 92 8.40 4.18 -7.15
N HIS A 93 8.57 3.19 -6.26
CA HIS A 93 9.52 2.09 -6.42
C HIS A 93 9.07 1.03 -7.43
N ASP A 94 7.77 0.94 -7.75
CA ASP A 94 7.21 -0.01 -8.72
C ASP A 94 7.11 0.59 -10.14
N ARG A 95 7.21 1.92 -10.25
CA ARG A 95 6.99 2.62 -11.52
C ARG A 95 8.23 2.59 -12.41
N PRO A 96 8.16 1.98 -13.61
CA PRO A 96 9.27 1.99 -14.56
C PRO A 96 9.54 3.42 -15.05
N ARG A 97 10.83 3.73 -15.28
CA ARG A 97 11.24 5.04 -15.81
C ARG A 97 10.80 5.28 -17.25
N ALA A 98 10.61 4.20 -18.02
CA ALA A 98 10.18 4.22 -19.40
C ALA A 98 8.85 3.47 -19.53
N THR A 99 7.84 4.12 -20.10
CA THR A 99 6.47 3.59 -20.21
C THR A 99 6.37 2.31 -21.04
N GLU A 100 7.27 2.15 -22.02
CA GLU A 100 7.30 0.94 -22.87
C GLU A 100 7.76 -0.33 -22.15
N THR A 101 8.34 -0.21 -20.96
CA THR A 101 8.81 -1.41 -20.22
C THR A 101 7.73 -2.11 -19.43
N GLY A 102 6.56 -1.47 -19.21
CA GLY A 102 5.52 -1.99 -18.35
C GLY A 102 5.93 -2.15 -16.88
N SER A 103 5.00 -2.45 -16.00
CA SER A 103 5.27 -2.75 -14.59
C SER A 103 5.20 -4.25 -14.35
N ILE A 104 6.12 -4.78 -13.54
CA ILE A 104 6.07 -6.19 -13.08
C ILE A 104 4.79 -6.50 -12.29
N LEU A 105 4.15 -5.48 -11.72
CA LEU A 105 2.89 -5.66 -10.98
C LEU A 105 1.76 -6.19 -11.85
N GLU A 106 1.79 -5.92 -13.17
CA GLU A 106 0.79 -6.42 -14.11
C GLU A 106 0.71 -7.96 -14.14
N LEU A 107 1.80 -8.66 -13.76
CA LEU A 107 1.81 -10.11 -13.58
C LEU A 107 0.73 -10.59 -12.61
N PHE A 108 0.42 -9.82 -11.58
CA PHE A 108 -0.53 -10.23 -10.55
C PHE A 108 -1.98 -10.23 -11.04
N SER A 109 -2.32 -9.44 -12.06
CA SER A 109 -3.64 -9.50 -12.70
C SER A 109 -3.91 -10.85 -13.40
N CYS A 110 -2.87 -11.64 -13.65
CA CYS A 110 -3.00 -12.98 -14.24
C CYS A 110 -3.34 -14.06 -13.22
N ILE A 111 -3.34 -13.74 -11.91
CA ILE A 111 -3.63 -14.73 -10.85
C ILE A 111 -5.12 -15.07 -10.84
N ASP A 112 -5.97 -14.03 -10.90
CA ASP A 112 -7.42 -14.18 -10.76
C ASP A 112 -8.10 -12.88 -11.24
N GLU A 113 -9.35 -12.97 -11.70
CA GLU A 113 -10.15 -11.81 -12.16
C GLU A 113 -10.45 -10.79 -11.06
N ARG A 114 -10.39 -11.20 -9.79
CA ARG A 114 -10.58 -10.34 -8.61
C ARG A 114 -9.27 -9.71 -8.11
N VAL A 115 -8.18 -9.84 -8.86
CA VAL A 115 -6.92 -9.13 -8.60
C VAL A 115 -6.79 -7.99 -9.60
N HIS A 116 -7.05 -6.79 -9.12
CA HIS A 116 -7.05 -5.58 -9.91
C HIS A 116 -5.74 -4.83 -9.72
N VAL A 117 -5.01 -4.58 -10.78
CA VAL A 117 -3.73 -3.86 -10.76
C VAL A 117 -3.86 -2.54 -11.48
N VAL A 118 -3.39 -1.45 -10.85
CA VAL A 118 -3.24 -0.13 -11.46
C VAL A 118 -1.80 0.30 -11.32
N ALA A 119 -1.03 0.10 -12.39
CA ALA A 119 0.41 0.37 -12.42
C ALA A 119 0.77 1.71 -13.06
N ALA A 120 -0.14 2.32 -13.84
CA ALA A 120 0.08 3.60 -14.50
C ALA A 120 -1.25 4.34 -14.70
N GLY A 121 -1.18 5.68 -14.68
CA GLY A 121 -2.38 6.51 -14.71
C GLY A 121 -3.20 6.35 -13.42
N TYR A 122 -4.48 6.67 -13.49
CA TYR A 122 -5.43 6.39 -12.41
C TYR A 122 -6.70 5.76 -12.99
N LYS A 123 -7.41 5.00 -12.16
CA LYS A 123 -8.59 4.26 -12.62
C LYS A 123 -9.61 4.07 -11.50
N SER A 124 -10.88 4.27 -11.81
CA SER A 124 -11.97 3.80 -10.96
C SER A 124 -12.27 2.33 -11.24
N ILE A 125 -12.25 1.50 -10.20
CA ILE A 125 -12.53 0.07 -10.24
C ILE A 125 -13.84 -0.17 -9.54
N THR A 126 -14.76 -0.89 -10.20
CA THR A 126 -16.01 -1.31 -9.58
C THR A 126 -15.88 -2.73 -9.05
N LEU A 127 -16.01 -2.89 -7.74
CA LEU A 127 -16.05 -4.17 -7.04
C LEU A 127 -17.52 -4.52 -6.77
N ALA A 128 -18.13 -5.25 -7.73
CA ALA A 128 -19.56 -5.52 -7.69
C ALA A 128 -19.96 -6.44 -6.52
N SER A 129 -19.05 -7.31 -6.06
CA SER A 129 -19.24 -8.25 -4.94
C SER A 129 -19.57 -7.56 -3.63
N CYS A 130 -19.08 -6.33 -3.40
CA CYS A 130 -19.29 -5.54 -2.18
C CYS A 130 -19.89 -4.15 -2.44
N ASP A 131 -20.45 -3.91 -3.64
CA ASP A 131 -21.06 -2.64 -4.07
C ASP A 131 -20.16 -1.42 -3.82
N MET A 132 -18.89 -1.56 -4.21
CA MET A 132 -17.83 -0.58 -3.94
C MET A 132 -17.24 -0.02 -5.25
N SER A 133 -16.88 1.27 -5.21
CA SER A 133 -15.98 1.89 -6.17
C SER A 133 -14.66 2.24 -5.49
N VAL A 134 -13.54 1.85 -6.10
CA VAL A 134 -12.19 2.21 -5.66
C VAL A 134 -11.54 3.10 -6.70
N LEU A 135 -11.27 4.36 -6.36
CA LEU A 135 -10.40 5.22 -7.15
C LEU A 135 -8.93 4.88 -6.82
N ALA A 136 -8.31 4.13 -7.72
CA ALA A 136 -6.92 3.70 -7.60
C ALA A 136 -5.99 4.72 -8.28
N VAL A 137 -5.11 5.33 -7.49
CA VAL A 137 -4.19 6.39 -7.91
C VAL A 137 -2.76 5.98 -7.57
N PRO A 138 -1.99 5.42 -8.54
CA PRO A 138 -0.58 5.11 -8.35
C PRO A 138 0.26 6.38 -8.21
N ASP A 139 1.55 6.21 -7.87
CA ASP A 139 2.49 7.31 -7.92
C ASP A 139 2.48 7.95 -9.32
N LEU A 140 2.16 9.24 -9.38
CA LEU A 140 2.05 9.96 -10.63
C LEU A 140 3.37 10.66 -11.01
N PRO A 141 3.70 10.72 -12.31
CA PRO A 141 4.86 11.49 -12.76
C PRO A 141 4.78 12.95 -12.32
N ALA A 142 5.95 13.56 -12.08
CA ALA A 142 6.03 14.97 -11.77
C ALA A 142 5.33 15.82 -12.86
N GLY A 143 4.41 16.70 -12.45
CA GLY A 143 3.65 17.55 -13.36
C GLY A 143 2.41 16.89 -13.99
N ALA A 144 2.14 15.63 -13.75
CA ALA A 144 0.89 15.01 -14.14
C ALA A 144 -0.30 15.68 -13.42
N PRO A 145 -1.46 15.84 -14.09
CA PRO A 145 -2.66 16.33 -13.43
C PRO A 145 -3.13 15.30 -12.41
N TRP A 146 -3.62 15.76 -11.27
CA TRP A 146 -4.32 14.89 -10.34
C TRP A 146 -5.64 14.42 -10.92
N PRO A 147 -6.13 13.22 -10.51
CA PRO A 147 -7.45 12.77 -10.89
C PRO A 147 -8.53 13.70 -10.36
N GLU A 148 -9.69 13.67 -10.99
CA GLU A 148 -10.90 14.17 -10.38
C GLU A 148 -11.30 13.21 -9.25
N PHE A 149 -11.24 13.68 -8.00
CA PHE A 149 -11.62 12.89 -6.83
C PHE A 149 -13.14 12.93 -6.64
N GLU A 150 -13.86 12.21 -7.51
CA GLU A 150 -15.32 12.15 -7.50
C GLU A 150 -15.80 10.74 -7.13
N PRO A 151 -16.56 10.59 -6.02
CA PRO A 151 -17.19 9.31 -5.65
C PRO A 151 -18.25 8.88 -6.68
N ASP A 152 -18.36 7.58 -6.91
CA ASP A 152 -19.46 7.02 -7.71
C ASP A 152 -20.71 6.90 -6.85
N THR A 153 -21.63 7.85 -6.98
CA THR A 153 -22.88 7.92 -6.21
C THR A 153 -23.83 6.75 -6.44
N ARG A 154 -23.53 5.88 -7.41
CA ARG A 154 -24.29 4.64 -7.67
C ARG A 154 -23.86 3.48 -6.79
N ARG A 155 -22.78 3.64 -6.01
CA ARG A 155 -22.19 2.62 -5.16
C ARG A 155 -22.41 2.95 -3.69
N ALA A 156 -22.61 1.90 -2.89
CA ALA A 156 -22.77 2.05 -1.45
C ALA A 156 -21.47 2.52 -0.78
N TYR A 157 -20.31 2.04 -1.27
CA TYR A 157 -19.01 2.40 -0.73
C TYR A 157 -18.11 3.01 -1.78
N ASN A 158 -17.42 4.08 -1.38
CA ASN A 158 -16.45 4.78 -2.20
C ASN A 158 -15.13 4.90 -1.44
N VAL A 159 -14.05 4.38 -2.03
CA VAL A 159 -12.72 4.31 -1.43
C VAL A 159 -11.70 4.92 -2.37
N VAL A 160 -10.72 5.63 -1.83
CA VAL A 160 -9.50 6.04 -2.54
C VAL A 160 -8.36 5.15 -2.10
N ALA A 161 -7.59 4.61 -3.05
CA ALA A 161 -6.30 3.97 -2.82
C ALA A 161 -5.23 4.79 -3.55
N LEU A 162 -4.43 5.56 -2.81
CA LEU A 162 -3.51 6.55 -3.36
C LEU A 162 -2.10 6.34 -2.81
N HIS A 163 -1.13 6.20 -3.70
CA HIS A 163 0.29 6.23 -3.33
C HIS A 163 0.91 7.59 -3.66
N GLY A 164 1.31 8.31 -2.62
CA GLY A 164 1.94 9.64 -2.77
C GLY A 164 1.87 10.51 -1.51
N GLU A 165 2.50 11.67 -1.58
CA GLU A 165 2.48 12.64 -0.49
C GLU A 165 1.19 13.47 -0.51
N VAL A 166 0.53 13.51 0.65
CA VAL A 166 -0.57 14.42 0.92
C VAL A 166 -0.07 15.57 1.80
N GLU A 167 -0.55 16.77 1.53
CA GLU A 167 -0.17 17.97 2.26
C GLU A 167 -0.39 17.80 3.77
N GLY A 168 0.57 18.32 4.56
CA GLY A 168 0.55 18.19 6.03
C GLY A 168 1.10 16.88 6.58
N MET A 169 1.52 15.92 5.72
CA MET A 169 2.22 14.72 6.18
C MET A 169 3.58 15.06 6.75
N LEU A 170 4.40 15.81 6.03
CA LEU A 170 5.72 16.28 6.46
C LEU A 170 5.74 17.79 6.70
N PRO A 171 6.58 18.26 7.63
CA PRO A 171 6.86 19.69 7.75
C PRO A 171 7.36 20.27 6.42
N PRO A 172 6.96 21.50 6.05
CA PRO A 172 7.28 22.10 4.75
C PRO A 172 8.79 22.15 4.42
N ASN A 173 9.62 22.27 5.48
CA ASN A 173 11.07 22.44 5.36
C ASN A 173 11.87 21.15 5.56
N LEU A 174 11.20 20.00 5.74
CA LEU A 174 11.90 18.74 5.91
C LEU A 174 12.36 18.23 4.54
N ALA A 175 13.67 18.07 4.37
CA ALA A 175 14.21 17.39 3.20
C ALA A 175 13.97 15.88 3.34
N TYR A 176 13.22 15.32 2.40
CA TYR A 176 12.97 13.89 2.30
C TYR A 176 13.43 13.42 0.90
N PRO A 177 14.24 12.37 0.75
CA PRO A 177 14.85 12.00 -0.53
C PRO A 177 13.84 11.76 -1.66
N ASP A 178 12.70 11.14 -1.32
CA ASP A 178 11.65 10.77 -2.28
C ASP A 178 10.45 11.74 -2.27
N ARG A 179 10.66 12.94 -1.70
CA ARG A 179 9.58 13.93 -1.59
C ARG A 179 9.14 14.39 -2.98
N PRO A 180 7.85 14.30 -3.31
CA PRO A 180 7.33 14.83 -4.56
C PRO A 180 7.45 16.36 -4.58
N ILE A 181 7.62 16.90 -5.79
CA ILE A 181 7.72 18.35 -6.00
C ILE A 181 6.44 19.08 -5.56
N ARG A 182 5.32 18.35 -5.55
CA ARG A 182 4.00 18.90 -5.25
C ARG A 182 3.14 17.89 -4.47
N PRO A 183 3.02 18.05 -3.15
CA PRO A 183 2.07 17.28 -2.35
C PRO A 183 0.63 17.52 -2.79
N ILE A 184 -0.22 16.51 -2.66
CA ILE A 184 -1.65 16.63 -3.00
C ILE A 184 -2.35 17.34 -1.84
N PRO A 185 -3.03 18.48 -2.07
CA PRO A 185 -3.80 19.14 -1.03
C PRO A 185 -4.94 18.25 -0.52
N ILE A 186 -5.18 18.24 0.79
CA ILE A 186 -6.24 17.41 1.39
C ILE A 186 -7.62 17.78 0.86
N ASP A 187 -7.88 19.07 0.65
CA ASP A 187 -9.14 19.58 0.13
C ASP A 187 -9.44 19.14 -1.31
N VAL A 188 -8.41 18.89 -2.12
CA VAL A 188 -8.56 18.30 -3.47
C VAL A 188 -9.08 16.87 -3.37
N ILE A 189 -8.59 16.08 -2.42
CA ILE A 189 -9.08 14.71 -2.18
C ILE A 189 -10.50 14.76 -1.62
N GLY A 190 -10.77 15.68 -0.67
CA GLY A 190 -12.05 15.82 0.02
C GLY A 190 -12.44 14.57 0.79
N PRO A 191 -11.65 14.17 1.83
CA PRO A 191 -11.83 12.89 2.51
C PRO A 191 -13.24 12.67 3.07
N GLU A 192 -13.98 13.74 3.39
CA GLU A 192 -15.36 13.69 3.88
C GLU A 192 -16.35 13.12 2.87
N ARG A 193 -15.99 13.08 1.58
CA ARG A 193 -16.82 12.53 0.49
C ARG A 193 -16.65 11.02 0.30
N TRP A 194 -15.68 10.40 0.99
CA TRP A 194 -15.28 9.01 0.83
C TRP A 194 -15.58 8.21 2.10
N ASN A 195 -15.84 6.91 1.96
CA ASN A 195 -15.95 6.01 3.11
C ASN A 195 -14.57 5.74 3.72
N TYR A 196 -13.53 5.67 2.88
CA TYR A 196 -12.15 5.46 3.31
C TYR A 196 -11.14 6.01 2.30
N VAL A 197 -10.05 6.58 2.78
CA VAL A 197 -8.91 7.01 1.97
C VAL A 197 -7.66 6.29 2.45
N ALA A 198 -7.20 5.33 1.65
CA ALA A 198 -6.02 4.53 1.90
C ALA A 198 -4.79 5.19 1.26
N LEU A 199 -3.78 5.52 2.05
CA LEU A 199 -2.55 6.18 1.62
C LEU A 199 -1.33 5.28 1.81
N GLY A 200 -0.44 5.26 0.82
CA GLY A 200 0.91 4.70 0.87
C GLY A 200 1.95 5.76 0.58
N HIS A 201 3.24 5.42 0.67
CA HIS A 201 4.44 6.23 0.46
C HIS A 201 5.21 6.56 1.76
N TYR A 202 4.53 6.76 2.88
CA TYR A 202 5.18 7.00 4.16
C TYR A 202 5.14 5.75 5.04
N HIS A 203 6.31 5.39 5.57
CA HIS A 203 6.52 4.14 6.29
C HIS A 203 6.01 4.15 7.73
N VAL A 204 5.52 5.28 8.22
CA VAL A 204 4.93 5.39 9.56
C VAL A 204 3.42 5.49 9.46
N HIS A 205 2.72 4.67 10.26
CA HIS A 205 1.27 4.76 10.36
C HIS A 205 0.84 6.13 10.89
N LYS A 206 -0.05 6.80 10.15
CA LYS A 206 -0.51 8.15 10.52
C LYS A 206 -1.94 8.40 10.07
N LYS A 207 -2.73 8.93 10.98
CA LYS A 207 -4.07 9.45 10.68
C LYS A 207 -3.98 10.86 10.13
N MET A 208 -4.54 11.09 8.93
CA MET A 208 -4.59 12.40 8.28
C MET A 208 -5.97 13.06 8.40
N ALA A 209 -7.05 12.26 8.40
CA ALA A 209 -8.44 12.68 8.61
C ALA A 209 -9.22 11.55 9.32
N PRO A 210 -10.47 11.73 9.73
CA PRO A 210 -11.24 10.68 10.43
C PRO A 210 -11.25 9.32 9.73
N ASN A 211 -11.24 9.31 8.40
CA ASN A 211 -11.29 8.14 7.53
C ASN A 211 -10.11 8.06 6.54
N MET A 212 -9.00 8.79 6.79
CA MET A 212 -7.85 8.90 5.91
C MET A 212 -6.56 8.57 6.66
N TYR A 213 -5.83 7.56 6.17
CA TYR A 213 -4.68 7.02 6.89
C TYR A 213 -3.53 6.65 5.94
N TYR A 214 -2.31 7.00 6.31
CA TYR A 214 -1.13 6.28 5.87
C TYR A 214 -1.04 4.96 6.64
N CYS A 215 -0.88 3.85 5.91
CA CYS A 215 -0.74 2.54 6.53
C CYS A 215 0.58 2.42 7.28
N GLY A 216 1.65 2.89 6.68
CA GLY A 216 3.01 2.57 7.06
C GLY A 216 3.49 1.25 6.44
N SER A 217 4.79 1.03 6.49
CA SER A 217 5.42 -0.21 6.02
C SER A 217 5.26 -1.36 7.01
N LEU A 218 5.50 -2.59 6.53
CA LEU A 218 5.48 -3.79 7.37
C LEU A 218 6.81 -4.00 8.13
N GLU A 219 7.89 -3.34 7.71
CA GLU A 219 9.23 -3.47 8.29
C GLU A 219 9.96 -2.11 8.24
N TYR A 220 10.97 -1.92 9.08
CA TYR A 220 11.81 -0.73 9.07
C TYR A 220 12.75 -0.75 7.86
N LEU A 221 12.65 0.23 6.98
CA LEU A 221 13.30 0.25 5.66
C LEU A 221 14.42 1.28 5.49
N PRO A 222 14.45 2.39 6.21
CA PRO A 222 15.44 3.43 5.97
C PRO A 222 16.83 3.02 6.40
N PRO A 223 17.87 3.70 5.90
CA PRO A 223 19.23 3.56 6.44
C PRO A 223 19.30 3.84 7.94
N ASN A 224 18.41 4.70 8.44
CA ASN A 224 18.28 5.03 9.85
C ASN A 224 16.87 4.74 10.37
N MET A 225 16.62 3.54 10.87
CA MET A 225 15.35 3.13 11.47
C MET A 225 14.96 3.95 12.71
N TRP A 226 15.92 4.62 13.35
CA TRP A 226 15.66 5.39 14.57
C TRP A 226 14.73 6.57 14.35
N SER A 227 14.74 7.18 13.15
CA SER A 227 13.83 8.28 12.80
C SER A 227 12.39 7.81 12.76
N GLU A 228 12.10 6.67 12.12
CA GLU A 228 10.76 6.08 12.09
C GLU A 228 10.30 5.67 13.49
N MET A 229 11.14 4.99 14.25
CA MET A 229 10.82 4.61 15.64
C MET A 229 10.55 5.84 16.53
N HIS A 230 11.25 6.95 16.31
CA HIS A 230 10.98 8.19 17.05
C HIS A 230 9.60 8.77 16.69
N GLU A 231 9.27 8.81 15.41
CA GLU A 231 7.98 9.29 14.92
C GLU A 231 6.83 8.39 15.41
N GLU A 232 6.98 7.07 15.34
CA GLU A 232 6.02 6.10 15.87
C GLU A 232 5.73 6.31 17.36
N ARG A 233 6.77 6.58 18.16
CA ARG A 233 6.61 6.90 19.59
C ARG A 233 5.85 8.21 19.79
N ALA A 234 6.12 9.21 18.96
CA ALA A 234 5.45 10.50 19.03
C ALA A 234 3.96 10.41 18.64
N THR A 235 3.61 9.51 17.72
CA THR A 235 2.22 9.25 17.29
C THR A 235 1.48 8.26 18.19
N GLY A 236 2.19 7.56 19.08
CA GLY A 236 1.62 6.55 19.96
C GLY A 236 1.23 5.25 19.26
N VAL A 237 1.74 5.00 18.06
CA VAL A 237 1.46 3.79 17.28
C VAL A 237 2.53 2.73 17.58
N PRO A 238 2.16 1.48 17.87
CA PRO A 238 3.11 0.43 18.23
C PRO A 238 3.71 -0.23 16.97
N GLY A 239 4.80 0.32 16.44
CA GLY A 239 5.63 -0.33 15.41
C GLY A 239 4.97 -0.48 14.05
N LYS A 240 5.43 -1.47 13.28
CA LYS A 240 5.05 -1.75 11.90
C LYS A 240 3.84 -2.68 11.81
N GLY A 241 3.01 -2.53 10.76
CA GLY A 241 1.81 -3.35 10.63
C GLY A 241 0.90 -2.93 9.48
N PHE A 242 -0.36 -3.29 9.59
CA PHE A 242 -1.38 -2.98 8.59
C PHE A 242 -2.71 -2.55 9.25
N ILE A 243 -3.61 -2.00 8.46
CA ILE A 243 -4.90 -1.49 8.92
C ILE A 243 -6.02 -2.47 8.54
N GLU A 244 -6.91 -2.75 9.48
CA GLU A 244 -8.26 -3.27 9.27
C GLU A 244 -9.24 -2.10 9.44
N TYR A 245 -10.16 -1.94 8.50
CA TYR A 245 -11.18 -0.91 8.54
C TYR A 245 -12.56 -1.49 8.25
N ASP A 246 -13.52 -1.22 9.13
CA ASP A 246 -14.93 -1.55 8.89
C ASP A 246 -15.63 -0.34 8.29
N LEU A 247 -16.07 -0.47 7.05
CA LEU A 247 -16.73 0.61 6.31
C LEU A 247 -18.12 0.95 6.85
N ASP A 248 -18.83 -0.01 7.43
CA ASP A 248 -20.18 0.20 7.98
C ASP A 248 -20.12 0.98 9.30
N GLY A 249 -19.18 0.61 10.16
CA GLY A 249 -19.01 1.23 11.47
C GLY A 249 -18.02 2.40 11.49
N GLY A 250 -17.27 2.63 10.41
CA GLY A 250 -16.19 3.61 10.37
C GLY A 250 -15.08 3.32 11.38
N THR A 251 -14.87 2.03 11.73
CA THR A 251 -13.93 1.66 12.78
C THR A 251 -12.59 1.23 12.22
N HIS A 252 -11.54 1.82 12.78
CA HIS A 252 -10.15 1.58 12.43
C HIS A 252 -9.47 0.71 13.49
N ARG A 253 -8.73 -0.30 13.06
CA ARG A 253 -7.85 -1.11 13.90
C ARG A 253 -6.49 -1.27 13.23
N PHE A 254 -5.42 -0.90 13.92
CA PHE A 254 -4.06 -1.19 13.48
C PHE A 254 -3.62 -2.57 14.02
N HIS A 255 -3.05 -3.40 13.15
CA HIS A 255 -2.54 -4.74 13.46
C HIS A 255 -1.00 -4.70 13.42
N PRO A 256 -0.31 -4.58 14.54
CA PRO A 256 1.15 -4.64 14.55
C PRO A 256 1.62 -6.04 14.15
N ILE A 257 2.69 -6.08 13.34
CA ILE A 257 3.37 -7.32 12.94
C ILE A 257 4.73 -7.34 13.66
N ALA A 258 4.94 -8.37 14.48
CA ALA A 258 6.19 -8.55 15.23
C ALA A 258 7.04 -9.65 14.59
#